data_a05732006777825c8cc1b5af89537872
#
_entry.id   a05732006777825c8cc1b5af89537872
#
_cell.length_a   1.000
_cell.length_b   1.000
_cell.length_c   1.000
_cell.angle_alpha   90.00
_cell.angle_beta   90.00
_cell.angle_gamma   90.00
#
_symmetry.space_group_name_H-M   'P 1'
#
loop_
_entity.id
_entity.type
_entity.pdbx_description
1 polymer ?
#
loop_
_entity_poly.entity_id
_entity_poly.type
_entity_poly.pdbx_seq_one_letter_code
_entity_poly.pdbx_strand_id
1 'polypeptide(L)'
;MDKGDLFTLAGGLVVILIIAVIANPGIFPAFLPGSAGKPAGQVQETAVPTTVPTVLPSTTIPVVNRTPPLPPAPTRILYTKNPYTYPAIHLPDRMETFGGSDRPLAANQTVTFAYVEGSGGGLTTVFTVPYEMWALNISVTANTQPQYADFRMVLCDAKTGAFITGGEIRNGGSLYKVVRNTGSMYMIISSNYVDSFTVSLETPYTYYAKAAGSGT
;
A
#
# COMPACT_ATOMS: atom_id res chain seq x y z
N MET A 1 45.87 20.86 2.71
CA MET A 1 44.44 20.52 2.49
C MET A 1 44.14 20.68 1.01
N ASP A 2 43.90 19.60 0.34
CA ASP A 2 43.56 19.63 -1.08
C ASP A 2 42.17 20.20 -1.30
N LYS A 3 41.95 20.86 -2.47
CA LYS A 3 40.64 21.44 -2.79
C LYS A 3 39.49 20.38 -2.75
N GLY A 4 39.80 19.12 -2.98
CA GLY A 4 38.87 18.00 -2.85
C GLY A 4 38.37 17.76 -1.42
N ASP A 5 39.26 17.90 -0.43
CA ASP A 5 38.94 17.70 0.98
C ASP A 5 37.96 18.75 1.50
N LEU A 6 38.11 20.01 1.00
CA LEU A 6 37.22 21.11 1.38
C LEU A 6 35.77 20.90 0.88
N PHE A 7 35.61 20.38 -0.35
CA PHE A 7 34.27 20.08 -0.90
C PHE A 7 33.60 18.91 -0.17
N THR A 8 34.35 17.89 0.21
CA THR A 8 33.81 16.74 0.95
C THR A 8 33.38 17.17 2.36
N LEU A 9 34.14 18.01 3.02
CA LEU A 9 33.82 18.53 4.36
C LEU A 9 32.61 19.47 4.33
N ALA A 10 32.51 20.36 3.33
CA ALA A 10 31.37 21.25 3.14
C ALA A 10 30.09 20.47 2.80
N GLY A 11 30.16 19.45 1.92
CA GLY A 11 29.05 18.59 1.57
C GLY A 11 28.53 17.81 2.76
N GLY A 12 29.43 17.24 3.57
CA GLY A 12 29.07 16.51 4.78
C GLY A 12 28.34 17.38 5.81
N LEU A 13 28.81 18.63 5.99
CA LEU A 13 28.19 19.56 6.93
C LEU A 13 26.78 19.99 6.52
N VAL A 14 26.53 20.18 5.21
CA VAL A 14 25.20 20.49 4.67
C VAL A 14 24.22 19.31 4.88
N VAL A 15 24.65 18.07 4.67
CA VAL A 15 23.81 16.89 4.89
C VAL A 15 23.43 16.74 6.37
N ILE A 16 24.37 16.93 7.29
CA ILE A 16 24.12 16.88 8.73
C ILE A 16 23.13 17.97 9.15
N LEU A 17 23.22 19.17 8.57
CA LEU A 17 22.33 20.28 8.88
C LEU A 17 20.90 20.01 8.39
N ILE A 18 20.74 19.42 7.20
CA ILE A 18 19.43 18.98 6.67
C ILE A 18 18.80 17.91 7.56
N ILE A 19 19.57 16.92 8.01
CA ILE A 19 19.08 15.87 8.90
C ILE A 19 18.64 16.45 10.25
N ALA A 20 19.41 17.42 10.81
CA ALA A 20 19.06 18.07 12.07
C ALA A 20 17.77 18.88 11.98
N VAL A 21 17.49 19.54 10.86
CA VAL A 21 16.24 20.28 10.61
C VAL A 21 15.03 19.34 10.51
N ILE A 22 15.19 18.20 9.85
CA ILE A 22 14.11 17.20 9.70
C ILE A 22 13.82 16.51 11.05
N ALA A 23 14.85 16.25 11.85
CA ALA A 23 14.70 15.56 13.14
C ALA A 23 14.15 16.46 14.27
N ASN A 24 14.28 17.79 14.16
CA ASN A 24 13.84 18.75 15.17
C ASN A 24 13.16 19.98 14.53
N PRO A 25 11.89 19.87 14.08
CA PRO A 25 11.18 20.99 13.45
C PRO A 25 10.92 22.19 14.39
N GLY A 26 11.16 22.04 15.70
CA GLY A 26 10.96 23.09 16.71
C GLY A 26 12.12 24.10 16.86
N ILE A 27 13.26 23.92 16.18
CA ILE A 27 14.44 24.78 16.38
C ILE A 27 14.36 26.11 15.59
N PHE A 28 13.43 26.26 14.63
CA PHE A 28 13.34 27.42 13.76
C PHE A 28 12.04 28.27 13.80
N PRO A 29 11.36 28.51 14.94
CA PRO A 29 10.24 29.47 14.95
C PRO A 29 10.67 30.95 14.98
N ALA A 30 11.97 31.26 15.13
CA ALA A 30 12.43 32.63 15.44
C ALA A 30 12.92 33.47 14.23
N PHE A 31 12.94 32.91 13.01
CA PHE A 31 13.52 33.59 11.84
C PHE A 31 12.52 34.06 10.76
N LEU A 32 11.20 33.96 11.00
CA LEU A 32 10.22 34.57 10.09
C LEU A 32 9.71 35.88 10.68
N PRO A 33 10.02 37.04 10.11
CA PRO A 33 9.45 38.32 10.54
C PRO A 33 8.03 38.45 10.01
N GLY A 34 7.04 38.53 10.91
CA GLY A 34 5.72 38.99 10.56
C GLY A 34 4.54 38.09 10.92
N SER A 35 4.21 38.00 12.20
CA SER A 35 2.82 37.83 12.62
C SER A 35 2.65 38.42 14.03
N ALA A 36 2.34 39.72 14.04
CA ALA A 36 1.98 40.45 15.25
C ALA A 36 0.62 39.94 15.75
N GLY A 37 0.60 39.44 17.00
CA GLY A 37 -0.59 39.05 17.69
C GLY A 37 -1.56 40.21 17.91
N LYS A 38 -2.83 39.97 17.68
CA LYS A 38 -3.94 40.88 18.02
C LYS A 38 -4.55 40.44 19.37
N PRO A 39 -4.75 41.37 20.33
CA PRO A 39 -5.27 41.02 21.66
C PRO A 39 -6.74 40.66 21.62
N ALA A 40 -7.11 39.77 22.55
CA ALA A 40 -8.45 39.28 22.78
C ALA A 40 -9.45 40.44 23.13
N GLY A 41 -10.48 40.56 22.32
CA GLY A 41 -11.63 41.40 22.60
C GLY A 41 -12.61 40.69 23.52
N GLN A 42 -13.04 41.38 24.57
CA GLN A 42 -14.11 40.96 25.48
C GLN A 42 -15.43 40.74 24.74
N VAL A 43 -16.05 39.61 24.98
CA VAL A 43 -17.39 39.29 24.46
C VAL A 43 -18.43 39.84 25.47
N GLN A 44 -19.16 40.80 25.00
CA GLN A 44 -20.33 41.38 25.73
C GLN A 44 -21.49 40.41 25.63
N GLU A 45 -21.99 40.00 26.79
CA GLU A 45 -23.14 39.11 26.97
C GLU A 45 -24.42 39.82 26.53
N THR A 46 -24.98 39.47 25.37
CA THR A 46 -26.29 39.95 24.91
C THR A 46 -27.33 38.87 25.20
N ALA A 47 -28.31 39.19 26.03
CA ALA A 47 -29.44 38.34 26.38
C ALA A 47 -30.22 37.87 25.16
N VAL A 48 -30.30 36.54 24.97
CA VAL A 48 -31.07 35.89 23.91
C VAL A 48 -32.50 35.65 24.40
N PRO A 49 -33.54 36.00 23.62
CA PRO A 49 -34.90 35.65 23.97
C PRO A 49 -35.17 34.16 23.87
N THR A 50 -35.74 33.60 24.89
CA THR A 50 -36.15 32.20 25.02
C THR A 50 -37.22 31.87 24.00
N THR A 51 -36.86 31.22 22.88
CA THR A 51 -37.81 30.58 21.98
C THR A 51 -38.10 29.16 22.46
N VAL A 52 -39.35 28.87 22.72
CA VAL A 52 -39.88 27.55 23.06
C VAL A 52 -39.58 26.58 21.92
N PRO A 53 -38.90 25.44 22.15
CA PRO A 53 -38.68 24.48 21.11
C PRO A 53 -39.97 23.75 20.72
N THR A 54 -40.47 23.98 19.52
CA THR A 54 -41.52 23.15 18.91
C THR A 54 -40.92 21.77 18.66
N VAL A 55 -41.36 20.78 19.44
CA VAL A 55 -40.95 19.37 19.28
C VAL A 55 -41.56 18.84 17.96
N LEU A 56 -40.77 18.79 16.90
CA LEU A 56 -41.11 18.02 15.71
C LEU A 56 -41.10 16.53 16.07
N PRO A 57 -42.10 15.73 15.62
CA PRO A 57 -42.10 14.30 15.85
C PRO A 57 -40.89 13.67 15.14
N SER A 58 -39.96 13.12 15.90
CA SER A 58 -38.83 12.33 15.40
C SER A 58 -39.38 11.08 14.73
N THR A 59 -39.39 11.09 13.42
CA THR A 59 -39.62 9.87 12.64
C THR A 59 -38.39 8.96 12.84
N THR A 60 -38.50 8.02 13.77
CA THR A 60 -37.48 6.99 13.99
C THR A 60 -37.46 6.10 12.76
N ILE A 61 -36.55 6.37 11.83
CA ILE A 61 -36.23 5.44 10.74
C ILE A 61 -35.63 4.21 11.40
N PRO A 62 -36.19 2.98 11.22
CA PRO A 62 -35.60 1.79 11.78
C PRO A 62 -34.20 1.63 11.19
N VAL A 63 -33.17 1.74 12.04
CA VAL A 63 -31.79 1.41 11.68
C VAL A 63 -31.77 -0.09 11.46
N VAL A 64 -31.86 -0.51 10.20
CA VAL A 64 -31.65 -1.90 9.81
C VAL A 64 -30.19 -2.19 10.10
N ASN A 65 -29.93 -2.84 11.21
CA ASN A 65 -28.60 -3.28 11.63
C ASN A 65 -28.20 -4.45 10.70
N ARG A 66 -27.76 -4.10 9.47
CA ARG A 66 -27.24 -5.09 8.52
C ARG A 66 -25.90 -5.54 9.07
N THR A 67 -25.85 -6.75 9.59
CA THR A 67 -24.57 -7.41 9.91
C THR A 67 -23.71 -7.38 8.65
N PRO A 68 -22.48 -6.87 8.73
CA PRO A 68 -21.57 -6.80 7.58
C PRO A 68 -21.41 -8.19 6.96
N PRO A 69 -21.41 -8.33 5.64
CA PRO A 69 -21.24 -9.62 4.98
C PRO A 69 -19.89 -10.23 5.38
N LEU A 70 -19.93 -11.50 5.80
CA LEU A 70 -18.72 -12.25 6.12
C LEU A 70 -17.89 -12.40 4.84
N PRO A 71 -16.58 -12.08 4.87
CA PRO A 71 -15.72 -12.27 3.71
C PRO A 71 -15.73 -13.73 3.26
N PRO A 72 -15.84 -14.02 1.95
CA PRO A 72 -15.70 -15.37 1.43
C PRO A 72 -14.28 -15.89 1.68
N ALA A 73 -14.11 -17.21 1.61
CA ALA A 73 -12.78 -17.82 1.64
C ALA A 73 -11.93 -17.27 0.47
N PRO A 74 -10.64 -16.96 0.69
CA PRO A 74 -9.78 -16.41 -0.35
C PRO A 74 -9.59 -17.41 -1.49
N THR A 75 -9.62 -16.90 -2.72
CA THR A 75 -9.46 -17.71 -3.92
C THR A 75 -7.97 -17.99 -4.19
N ARG A 76 -7.63 -19.25 -4.39
CA ARG A 76 -6.28 -19.62 -4.83
C ARG A 76 -6.11 -19.33 -6.31
N ILE A 77 -5.11 -18.52 -6.66
CA ILE A 77 -4.69 -18.25 -8.03
C ILE A 77 -3.69 -19.33 -8.46
N LEU A 78 -3.93 -19.98 -9.60
CA LEU A 78 -3.11 -21.07 -10.11
C LEU A 78 -2.12 -20.57 -11.16
N TYR A 79 -1.10 -21.36 -11.46
CA TYR A 79 -0.24 -21.15 -12.61
C TYR A 79 -0.90 -21.54 -13.92
N THR A 80 -0.65 -20.75 -14.99
CA THR A 80 -1.14 -21.09 -16.33
C THR A 80 -0.35 -22.23 -16.95
N LYS A 81 -1.04 -23.05 -17.76
CA LYS A 81 -0.39 -24.05 -18.58
C LYS A 81 0.07 -23.53 -19.96
N ASN A 82 -0.43 -22.36 -20.35
CA ASN A 82 -0.17 -21.74 -21.66
C ASN A 82 0.40 -20.33 -21.51
N PRO A 83 1.66 -20.17 -21.07
CA PRO A 83 2.27 -18.85 -20.84
C PRO A 83 2.38 -17.99 -22.11
N TYR A 84 2.55 -18.61 -23.28
CA TYR A 84 2.77 -17.91 -24.55
C TYR A 84 1.54 -17.15 -25.08
N THR A 85 0.38 -17.27 -24.43
CA THR A 85 -0.82 -16.50 -24.78
C THR A 85 -0.85 -15.12 -24.09
N TYR A 86 0.10 -14.85 -23.21
CA TYR A 86 0.18 -13.63 -22.42
C TYR A 86 1.04 -12.57 -23.13
N PRO A 87 0.68 -11.28 -23.06
CA PRO A 87 1.39 -10.21 -23.75
C PRO A 87 2.80 -9.96 -23.20
N ALA A 88 3.05 -10.25 -21.93
CA ALA A 88 4.38 -10.24 -21.32
C ALA A 88 4.63 -11.56 -20.58
N ILE A 89 5.77 -12.18 -20.82
CA ILE A 89 6.13 -13.48 -20.24
C ILE A 89 7.47 -13.48 -19.50
N HIS A 90 8.19 -12.37 -19.55
CA HIS A 90 9.48 -12.19 -18.88
C HIS A 90 9.42 -11.11 -17.83
N LEU A 91 10.20 -11.27 -16.77
CA LEU A 91 10.46 -10.20 -15.82
C LEU A 91 11.22 -9.06 -16.50
N PRO A 92 11.06 -7.81 -16.07
CA PRO A 92 11.88 -6.71 -16.53
C PRO A 92 13.35 -6.89 -16.11
N ASP A 93 14.29 -6.35 -16.88
CA ASP A 93 15.72 -6.43 -16.60
C ASP A 93 16.10 -5.78 -15.28
N ARG A 94 15.34 -4.77 -14.86
CA ARG A 94 15.60 -3.99 -13.63
C ARG A 94 14.41 -4.06 -12.68
N MET A 95 14.57 -4.84 -11.63
CA MET A 95 13.56 -4.95 -10.55
C MET A 95 13.60 -3.77 -9.58
N GLU A 96 14.72 -3.05 -9.50
CA GLU A 96 14.90 -1.89 -8.63
C GLU A 96 13.93 -0.74 -8.96
N THR A 97 13.40 -0.69 -10.18
CA THR A 97 12.40 0.30 -10.60
C THR A 97 11.11 0.23 -9.79
N PHE A 98 10.81 -0.92 -9.18
CA PHE A 98 9.64 -1.09 -8.32
C PHE A 98 9.90 -0.69 -6.85
N GLY A 99 11.14 -0.34 -6.51
CA GLY A 99 11.53 0.09 -5.17
C GLY A 99 11.36 -0.97 -4.08
N GLY A 100 11.49 -0.55 -2.83
CA GLY A 100 11.33 -1.40 -1.66
C GLY A 100 9.86 -1.63 -1.27
N SER A 101 9.66 -2.10 -0.02
CA SER A 101 8.35 -2.31 0.57
C SER A 101 7.62 -0.98 0.78
N ASP A 102 6.34 -0.94 0.41
CA ASP A 102 5.47 0.18 0.74
C ASP A 102 5.06 0.12 2.23
N ARG A 103 4.56 1.24 2.73
CA ARG A 103 3.93 1.27 4.04
C ARG A 103 2.61 0.49 4.00
N PRO A 104 2.35 -0.43 4.96
CA PRO A 104 1.08 -1.13 5.03
C PRO A 104 -0.11 -0.17 5.05
N LEU A 105 -1.21 -0.60 4.45
CA LEU A 105 -2.45 0.17 4.45
C LEU A 105 -2.89 0.43 5.90
N ALA A 106 -3.16 1.69 6.23
CA ALA A 106 -3.72 2.07 7.51
C ALA A 106 -5.22 1.69 7.54
N ALA A 107 -5.50 0.44 7.80
CA ALA A 107 -6.85 -0.08 7.88
C ALA A 107 -7.01 -0.87 9.18
N ASN A 108 -8.13 -0.65 9.87
CA ASN A 108 -8.45 -1.39 11.10
C ASN A 108 -8.67 -2.88 10.83
N GLN A 109 -9.05 -3.22 9.60
CA GLN A 109 -9.28 -4.59 9.15
C GLN A 109 -9.02 -4.71 7.65
N THR A 110 -8.26 -5.74 7.27
CA THR A 110 -8.05 -6.16 5.87
C THR A 110 -8.72 -7.50 5.62
N VAL A 111 -9.08 -7.72 4.36
CA VAL A 111 -9.65 -8.99 3.86
C VAL A 111 -8.72 -9.53 2.81
N THR A 112 -8.20 -10.74 3.02
CA THR A 112 -7.50 -11.49 1.97
C THR A 112 -8.56 -12.07 1.04
N PHE A 113 -8.55 -11.67 -0.23
CA PHE A 113 -9.55 -12.13 -1.21
C PHE A 113 -8.99 -13.17 -2.20
N ALA A 114 -7.67 -13.18 -2.39
CA ALA A 114 -7.00 -14.17 -3.23
C ALA A 114 -5.55 -14.40 -2.77
N TYR A 115 -4.94 -15.50 -3.20
CA TYR A 115 -3.54 -15.78 -2.90
C TYR A 115 -2.90 -16.70 -3.94
N VAL A 116 -1.57 -16.60 -4.04
CA VAL A 116 -0.69 -17.56 -4.72
C VAL A 116 0.27 -18.13 -3.69
N GLU A 117 0.51 -19.42 -3.72
CA GLU A 117 1.51 -20.07 -2.89
C GLU A 117 2.29 -21.11 -3.71
N GLY A 118 3.53 -21.32 -3.37
CA GLY A 118 4.40 -22.29 -4.02
C GLY A 118 5.86 -22.20 -3.58
N SER A 119 6.71 -22.91 -4.31
CA SER A 119 8.17 -22.82 -4.21
C SER A 119 8.84 -22.57 -5.55
N GLY A 120 8.12 -22.77 -6.66
CA GLY A 120 8.60 -22.56 -8.04
C GLY A 120 8.02 -21.33 -8.70
N GLY A 121 8.73 -20.81 -9.71
CA GLY A 121 8.26 -19.69 -10.53
C GLY A 121 7.30 -20.08 -11.64
N GLY A 122 6.70 -19.09 -12.29
CA GLY A 122 5.80 -19.26 -13.44
C GLY A 122 4.90 -18.06 -13.66
N LEU A 123 4.01 -18.16 -14.66
CA LEU A 123 2.95 -17.19 -14.88
C LEU A 123 1.67 -17.69 -14.24
N THR A 124 0.95 -16.80 -13.55
CA THR A 124 -0.37 -17.15 -13.00
C THR A 124 -1.44 -17.12 -14.09
N THR A 125 -2.57 -17.77 -13.82
CA THR A 125 -3.80 -17.51 -14.58
C THR A 125 -4.22 -16.04 -14.37
N VAL A 126 -5.01 -15.52 -15.33
CA VAL A 126 -5.61 -14.18 -15.20
C VAL A 126 -6.63 -14.21 -14.06
N PHE A 127 -6.57 -13.19 -13.21
CA PHE A 127 -7.54 -12.94 -12.15
C PHE A 127 -8.03 -11.49 -12.22
N THR A 128 -9.21 -11.22 -11.67
CA THR A 128 -9.81 -9.89 -11.72
C THR A 128 -9.90 -9.31 -10.32
N VAL A 129 -9.45 -8.06 -10.18
CA VAL A 129 -9.51 -7.30 -8.93
C VAL A 129 -10.52 -6.16 -9.06
N PRO A 130 -11.63 -6.20 -8.32
CA PRO A 130 -12.66 -5.16 -8.37
C PRO A 130 -12.41 -3.98 -7.42
N TYR A 131 -11.37 -4.05 -6.59
CA TYR A 131 -11.12 -3.10 -5.51
C TYR A 131 -10.22 -1.95 -5.97
N GLU A 132 -10.62 -0.70 -5.71
CA GLU A 132 -9.87 0.51 -6.05
C GLU A 132 -8.56 0.65 -5.24
N MET A 133 -8.47 0.00 -4.09
CA MET A 133 -7.28 -0.03 -3.26
C MET A 133 -7.11 -1.42 -2.65
N TRP A 134 -5.95 -2.00 -2.88
CA TRP A 134 -5.57 -3.31 -2.36
C TRP A 134 -4.06 -3.43 -2.24
N ALA A 135 -3.56 -4.52 -1.74
CA ALA A 135 -2.13 -4.72 -1.57
C ALA A 135 -1.72 -6.16 -1.86
N LEU A 136 -0.48 -6.32 -2.27
CA LEU A 136 0.25 -7.58 -2.29
C LEU A 136 1.05 -7.67 -1.00
N ASN A 137 0.75 -8.66 -0.17
CA ASN A 137 1.53 -9.05 1.00
C ASN A 137 2.30 -10.31 0.66
N ILE A 138 3.61 -10.16 0.44
CA ILE A 138 4.49 -11.20 -0.06
C ILE A 138 5.35 -11.69 1.10
N SER A 139 5.35 -12.99 1.34
CA SER A 139 6.20 -13.65 2.32
C SER A 139 7.00 -14.76 1.66
N VAL A 140 8.31 -14.80 1.89
CA VAL A 140 9.25 -15.74 1.30
C VAL A 140 10.06 -16.41 2.40
N THR A 141 10.03 -17.73 2.44
CA THR A 141 10.82 -18.57 3.33
C THR A 141 11.99 -19.17 2.58
N ALA A 142 13.20 -19.01 3.08
CA ALA A 142 14.42 -19.53 2.48
C ALA A 142 15.40 -19.98 3.58
N ASN A 143 15.11 -21.11 4.20
CA ASN A 143 15.90 -21.64 5.32
C ASN A 143 17.00 -22.59 4.86
N THR A 144 16.79 -23.27 3.72
CA THR A 144 17.71 -24.32 3.22
C THR A 144 18.98 -23.74 2.64
N GLN A 145 18.85 -22.71 1.78
CA GLN A 145 19.99 -22.05 1.12
C GLN A 145 19.73 -20.54 1.02
N PRO A 146 19.60 -19.81 2.14
CA PRO A 146 19.18 -18.41 2.13
C PRO A 146 20.10 -17.50 1.30
N GLN A 147 21.41 -17.78 1.29
CA GLN A 147 22.39 -16.95 0.55
C GLN A 147 22.20 -16.97 -0.98
N TYR A 148 21.49 -17.96 -1.51
CA TYR A 148 21.18 -18.08 -2.94
C TYR A 148 19.72 -17.78 -3.27
N ALA A 149 18.89 -17.60 -2.23
CA ALA A 149 17.46 -17.39 -2.42
C ALA A 149 17.20 -16.04 -3.08
N ASP A 150 16.47 -16.11 -4.19
CA ASP A 150 16.07 -14.95 -4.98
C ASP A 150 14.63 -15.15 -5.46
N PHE A 151 13.74 -14.36 -4.91
CA PHE A 151 12.34 -14.30 -5.31
C PHE A 151 12.06 -12.97 -6.00
N ARG A 152 11.52 -13.02 -7.21
CA ARG A 152 11.12 -11.85 -8.00
C ARG A 152 9.71 -12.04 -8.52
N MET A 153 8.93 -10.98 -8.49
CA MET A 153 7.61 -11.01 -9.10
C MET A 153 7.26 -9.65 -9.69
N VAL A 154 6.45 -9.67 -10.75
CA VAL A 154 5.74 -8.49 -11.25
C VAL A 154 4.28 -8.81 -11.46
N LEU A 155 3.44 -7.80 -11.21
CA LEU A 155 2.03 -7.77 -11.53
C LEU A 155 1.86 -7.08 -12.88
N CYS A 156 1.14 -7.70 -13.79
CA CYS A 156 0.93 -7.21 -15.15
C CYS A 156 -0.56 -7.01 -15.43
N ASP A 157 -0.87 -5.99 -16.21
CA ASP A 157 -2.19 -5.84 -16.85
C ASP A 157 -2.41 -6.96 -17.87
N ALA A 158 -3.54 -7.65 -17.80
CA ALA A 158 -3.79 -8.84 -18.61
C ALA A 158 -3.97 -8.55 -20.11
N LYS A 159 -4.39 -7.33 -20.45
CA LYS A 159 -4.65 -6.93 -21.85
C LYS A 159 -3.40 -6.43 -22.54
N THR A 160 -2.60 -5.63 -21.84
CA THR A 160 -1.46 -4.90 -22.44
C THR A 160 -0.11 -5.53 -22.09
N GLY A 161 -0.03 -6.30 -21.00
CA GLY A 161 1.23 -6.78 -20.44
C GLY A 161 2.03 -5.69 -19.70
N ALA A 162 1.47 -4.50 -19.54
CA ALA A 162 2.15 -3.42 -18.82
C ALA A 162 2.41 -3.81 -17.35
N PHE A 163 3.63 -3.56 -16.89
CA PHE A 163 4.02 -3.78 -15.51
C PHE A 163 3.35 -2.73 -14.61
N ILE A 164 2.56 -3.19 -13.63
CA ILE A 164 1.86 -2.35 -12.67
C ILE A 164 2.72 -2.10 -11.44
N THR A 165 3.21 -3.17 -10.84
CA THR A 165 4.10 -3.16 -9.68
C THR A 165 4.89 -4.46 -9.62
N GLY A 166 5.86 -4.53 -8.73
CA GLY A 166 6.65 -5.74 -8.55
C GLY A 166 7.57 -5.62 -7.35
N GLY A 167 8.42 -6.62 -7.18
CA GLY A 167 9.40 -6.61 -6.11
C GLY A 167 10.35 -7.78 -6.15
N GLU A 168 11.44 -7.63 -5.42
CA GLU A 168 12.50 -8.61 -5.26
C GLU A 168 12.73 -8.85 -3.76
N ILE A 169 12.85 -10.10 -3.36
CA ILE A 169 13.20 -10.51 -2.00
C ILE A 169 14.39 -11.47 -2.09
N ARG A 170 15.51 -11.07 -1.53
CA ARG A 170 16.71 -11.90 -1.42
C ARG A 170 16.86 -12.44 0.00
N ASN A 171 17.37 -13.64 0.13
CA ASN A 171 17.65 -14.32 1.41
C ASN A 171 16.39 -14.63 2.26
N GLY A 172 15.19 -14.50 1.69
CA GLY A 172 13.93 -14.60 2.42
C GLY A 172 13.46 -13.29 3.06
N GLY A 173 12.24 -13.28 3.59
CA GLY A 173 11.64 -12.10 4.21
C GLY A 173 10.27 -11.75 3.65
N SER A 174 9.87 -10.48 3.76
CA SER A 174 8.56 -10.02 3.32
C SER A 174 8.64 -8.70 2.55
N LEU A 175 7.66 -8.49 1.67
CA LEU A 175 7.50 -7.27 0.88
C LEU A 175 6.01 -6.93 0.83
N TYR A 176 5.68 -5.65 1.00
CA TYR A 176 4.32 -5.16 0.92
C TYR A 176 4.20 -4.11 -0.19
N LYS A 177 3.23 -4.28 -1.11
CA LYS A 177 3.01 -3.38 -2.24
C LYS A 177 1.56 -2.93 -2.29
N VAL A 178 1.34 -1.63 -2.27
CA VAL A 178 0.01 -1.03 -2.42
C VAL A 178 -0.31 -0.84 -3.89
N VAL A 179 -1.48 -1.31 -4.31
CA VAL A 179 -1.95 -1.27 -5.70
C VAL A 179 -3.25 -0.49 -5.77
N ARG A 180 -3.38 0.36 -6.78
CA ARG A 180 -4.58 1.18 -7.03
C ARG A 180 -5.22 0.89 -8.40
N ASN A 181 -4.74 -0.14 -9.07
CA ASN A 181 -5.28 -0.60 -10.34
C ASN A 181 -6.39 -1.61 -10.10
N THR A 182 -7.45 -1.53 -10.89
CA THR A 182 -8.56 -2.49 -10.94
C THR A 182 -8.54 -3.24 -12.27
N GLY A 183 -9.27 -4.33 -12.38
CA GLY A 183 -9.42 -5.09 -13.61
C GLY A 183 -8.67 -6.41 -13.64
N SER A 184 -8.45 -6.92 -14.85
CA SER A 184 -7.84 -8.23 -15.07
C SER A 184 -6.31 -8.14 -15.10
N MET A 185 -5.67 -9.00 -14.33
CA MET A 185 -4.23 -9.00 -14.09
C MET A 185 -3.68 -10.42 -14.05
N TYR A 186 -2.38 -10.55 -14.16
CA TYR A 186 -1.64 -11.79 -13.90
C TYR A 186 -0.28 -11.47 -13.30
N MET A 187 0.38 -12.46 -12.73
CA MET A 187 1.71 -12.32 -12.15
C MET A 187 2.72 -13.15 -12.91
N ILE A 188 3.93 -12.59 -13.08
CA ILE A 188 5.14 -13.32 -13.50
C ILE A 188 5.98 -13.48 -12.24
N ILE A 189 6.28 -14.72 -11.87
CA ILE A 189 7.01 -15.06 -10.66
C ILE A 189 8.27 -15.83 -11.06
N SER A 190 9.41 -15.44 -10.53
CA SER A 190 10.67 -16.19 -10.57
C SER A 190 11.08 -16.52 -9.14
N SER A 191 11.40 -17.76 -8.89
CA SER A 191 11.74 -18.25 -7.55
C SER A 191 12.91 -19.22 -7.67
N ASN A 192 14.06 -18.85 -7.09
CA ASN A 192 15.28 -19.65 -7.09
C ASN A 192 15.72 -19.88 -5.65
N TYR A 193 15.99 -21.12 -5.26
CA TYR A 193 16.42 -21.52 -3.91
C TYR A 193 15.50 -21.04 -2.77
N VAL A 194 14.21 -20.92 -3.06
CA VAL A 194 13.16 -20.55 -2.10
C VAL A 194 12.45 -21.81 -1.65
N ASP A 195 12.35 -22.02 -0.34
CA ASP A 195 11.63 -23.17 0.23
C ASP A 195 10.13 -23.06 -0.01
N SER A 196 9.58 -21.87 0.26
CA SER A 196 8.17 -21.56 0.00
C SER A 196 7.95 -20.05 -0.08
N PHE A 197 6.88 -19.65 -0.75
CA PHE A 197 6.39 -18.28 -0.73
C PHE A 197 4.86 -18.24 -0.72
N THR A 198 4.34 -17.14 -0.24
CA THR A 198 2.92 -16.79 -0.32
C THR A 198 2.80 -15.33 -0.75
N VAL A 199 1.96 -15.08 -1.75
CA VAL A 199 1.54 -13.75 -2.19
C VAL A 199 0.06 -13.63 -1.87
N SER A 200 -0.28 -12.91 -0.81
CA SER A 200 -1.66 -12.63 -0.40
C SER A 200 -2.13 -11.31 -1.01
N LEU A 201 -3.30 -11.33 -1.61
CA LEU A 201 -3.98 -10.17 -2.16
C LEU A 201 -4.99 -9.69 -1.12
N GLU A 202 -4.76 -8.50 -0.56
CA GLU A 202 -5.52 -7.96 0.56
C GLU A 202 -6.18 -6.64 0.20
N THR A 203 -7.39 -6.40 0.70
CA THR A 203 -8.07 -5.10 0.55
C THR A 203 -8.60 -4.64 1.92
N PRO A 204 -8.63 -3.32 2.21
CA PRO A 204 -9.36 -2.84 3.39
C PRO A 204 -10.82 -3.25 3.33
N TYR A 205 -11.38 -3.63 4.49
CA TYR A 205 -12.76 -4.09 4.58
C TYR A 205 -13.77 -3.09 3.98
N THR A 206 -13.48 -1.79 4.05
CA THR A 206 -14.33 -0.75 3.47
C THR A 206 -14.48 -0.87 1.95
N TYR A 207 -13.40 -1.20 1.23
CA TYR A 207 -13.43 -1.41 -0.23
C TYR A 207 -14.10 -2.75 -0.58
N TYR A 208 -13.85 -3.79 0.24
CA TYR A 208 -14.55 -5.06 0.11
C TYR A 208 -16.08 -4.89 0.23
N ALA A 209 -16.55 -4.23 1.30
CA ALA A 209 -17.96 -4.02 1.55
C ALA A 209 -18.63 -3.16 0.47
N LYS A 210 -17.92 -2.12 -0.03
CA LYS A 210 -18.39 -1.28 -1.15
C LYS A 210 -18.62 -2.12 -2.41
N ALA A 211 -17.67 -2.98 -2.79
CA ALA A 211 -17.79 -3.82 -3.97
C ALA A 211 -18.88 -4.88 -3.81
N ALA A 212 -19.06 -5.45 -2.61
CA ALA A 212 -20.14 -6.41 -2.33
C ALA A 212 -21.53 -5.76 -2.35
N GLY A 213 -21.66 -4.49 -1.94
CA GLY A 213 -22.91 -3.73 -1.92
C GLY A 213 -23.32 -3.12 -3.27
N SER A 214 -22.40 -2.96 -4.22
CA SER A 214 -22.68 -2.42 -5.55
C SER A 214 -23.16 -3.47 -6.58
N GLY A 215 -23.25 -4.72 -6.18
CA GLY A 215 -23.70 -5.85 -7.01
C GLY A 215 -25.19 -6.23 -6.85
N THR A 216 -26.01 -5.36 -6.23
CA THR A 216 -27.48 -5.57 -6.08
C THR A 216 -28.25 -4.49 -6.87
#